data_481a1903695a9848e433caf6d9d453f8
#
_entry.id   481a1903695a9848e433caf6d9d453f8
#
_cell.length_a   1.000
_cell.length_b   1.000
_cell.length_c   1.000
_cell.angle_alpha   90.00
_cell.angle_beta   90.00
_cell.angle_gamma   90.00
#
_symmetry.space_group_name_H-M   'P 1'
#
loop_
_entity.id
_entity.type
_entity.pdbx_description
1 polymer ?
#
loop_
_entity_poly.entity_id
_entity_poly.type
_entity_poly.pdbx_seq_one_letter_code
_entity_poly.pdbx_strand_id
1 'polypeptide(L)' 'VKLILYGVIFVITYHLLNGVRHLFWDIGKGLSIRDSYLSGYLVITLSLLTTLSFIVYLN' A
#
# COMPACT_ATOMS: atom_id res chain seq x y z
N VAL A 1 -6.14 -21.04 5.82
CA VAL A 1 -5.18 -20.40 6.73
C VAL A 1 -4.23 -19.48 5.97
N LYS A 2 -3.65 -19.94 4.84
CA LYS A 2 -2.77 -19.11 4.02
C LYS A 2 -3.49 -17.89 3.46
N LEU A 3 -4.77 -18.03 3.11
CA LEU A 3 -5.56 -16.94 2.57
C LEU A 3 -5.69 -15.79 3.59
N ILE A 4 -5.90 -16.15 4.85
CA ILE A 4 -5.97 -15.17 5.92
C ILE A 4 -4.61 -14.49 6.10
N LEU A 5 -3.53 -15.24 6.04
CA LEU A 5 -2.18 -14.72 6.15
C LEU A 5 -1.89 -13.70 5.05
N TYR A 6 -2.24 -14.05 3.81
CA TYR A 6 -2.03 -13.15 2.67
C TYR A 6 -2.87 -11.88 2.80
N GLY A 7 -4.10 -12.01 3.28
CA GLY A 7 -4.95 -10.85 3.54
C GLY A 7 -4.37 -9.93 4.60
N VAL A 8 -3.82 -10.50 5.66
CA VAL A 8 -3.16 -9.72 6.72
C VAL A 8 -1.95 -8.98 6.18
N ILE A 9 -1.12 -9.66 5.37
CA ILE A 9 0.04 -9.03 4.75
C ILE A 9 -0.38 -7.83 3.90
N PHE A 10 -1.41 -8.01 3.08
CA PHE A 10 -1.91 -6.93 2.22
C PHE A 10 -2.41 -5.74 3.06
N VAL A 11 -3.19 -6.00 4.09
CA VAL A 11 -3.76 -4.96 4.94
C VAL A 11 -2.66 -4.19 5.66
N ILE A 12 -1.69 -4.90 6.23
CA ILE A 12 -0.58 -4.25 6.94
C ILE A 12 0.24 -3.40 5.98
N THR A 13 0.58 -3.94 4.81
CA THR A 13 1.35 -3.21 3.80
C THR A 13 0.59 -1.97 3.32
N TYR A 14 -0.69 -2.14 3.02
CA TYR A 14 -1.53 -1.03 2.59
C TYR A 14 -1.59 0.07 3.67
N HIS A 15 -1.80 -0.32 4.91
CA HIS A 15 -1.91 0.61 6.02
C HIS A 15 -0.60 1.39 6.21
N LEU A 16 0.53 0.69 6.14
CA LEU A 16 1.84 1.31 6.27
C LEU A 16 2.08 2.33 5.15
N LEU A 17 1.86 1.92 3.90
CA LEU A 17 2.06 2.78 2.75
C LEU A 17 1.11 3.97 2.75
N ASN A 18 -0.14 3.74 3.15
CA ASN A 18 -1.12 4.81 3.23
C ASN A 18 -0.77 5.80 4.36
N GLY A 19 -0.18 5.31 5.44
CA GLY A 19 0.32 6.16 6.50
C GLY A 19 1.45 7.08 6.03
N VAL A 20 2.38 6.55 5.24
CA VAL A 20 3.46 7.36 4.63
C VAL A 20 2.85 8.41 3.70
N ARG A 21 1.86 8.01 2.90
CA ARG A 21 1.12 8.94 2.02
C ARG A 21 0.49 10.08 2.82
N HIS A 22 -0.09 9.77 3.97
CA HIS A 22 -0.69 10.75 4.85
C HIS A 22 0.35 11.73 5.40
N LEU A 23 1.54 11.24 5.71
CA LEU A 23 2.65 12.08 6.15
C LEU A 23 3.06 13.09 5.09
N PHE A 24 3.06 12.69 3.81
CA PHE A 24 3.32 13.62 2.72
C PHE A 24 2.28 14.73 2.66
N TRP A 25 1.03 14.42 2.94
CA TRP A 25 -0.02 15.43 3.01
C TRP A 25 0.23 16.41 4.15
N ASP A 26 0.69 15.94 5.31
CA ASP A 26 0.95 16.78 6.47
C ASP A 26 2.03 17.82 6.19
N ILE A 27 3.00 17.52 5.35
CA ILE A 27 4.04 18.47 4.97
C ILE A 27 3.69 19.29 3.73
N GLY A 28 2.44 19.20 3.26
CA GLY A 28 1.92 20.01 2.17
C GLY A 28 2.24 19.50 0.78
N LYS A 29 2.67 18.27 0.65
CA LYS A 29 2.97 17.66 -0.66
C LYS A 29 1.88 16.68 -1.06
N GLY A 30 1.61 16.61 -2.35
CA GLY A 30 0.64 15.67 -2.87
C GLY A 30 -0.81 16.01 -2.53
N LEU A 31 -1.09 17.30 -2.26
CA LEU A 31 -2.43 17.75 -1.89
C LEU A 31 -3.35 17.96 -3.08
N SER A 32 -2.81 18.07 -4.29
CA SER A 32 -3.65 18.23 -5.46
C SER A 32 -4.47 16.96 -5.70
N ILE A 33 -5.63 17.10 -6.34
CA ILE A 33 -6.49 15.97 -6.65
C ILE A 33 -5.73 14.94 -7.50
N ARG A 34 -4.98 15.41 -8.49
CA ARG A 34 -4.19 14.53 -9.35
C ARG A 34 -3.15 13.76 -8.56
N ASP A 35 -2.38 14.44 -7.71
CA ASP A 35 -1.34 13.81 -6.91
C ASP A 35 -1.93 12.82 -5.90
N SER A 36 -3.10 13.15 -5.37
CA SER A 36 -3.80 12.26 -4.45
C SER A 36 -4.21 10.94 -5.13
N TYR A 37 -4.74 11.03 -6.36
CA TYR A 37 -5.08 9.83 -7.13
C TYR A 37 -3.84 9.03 -7.49
N LEU A 38 -2.77 9.69 -7.93
CA LEU A 38 -1.54 9.00 -8.31
C LEU A 38 -0.93 8.27 -7.11
N SER A 39 -0.88 8.92 -5.96
CA SER A 39 -0.34 8.27 -4.75
C SER A 39 -1.24 7.12 -4.29
N GLY A 40 -2.55 7.24 -4.43
CA GLY A 40 -3.48 6.17 -4.11
C GLY A 40 -3.25 4.93 -4.98
N TYR A 41 -3.13 5.13 -6.28
CA TYR A 41 -2.82 4.02 -7.20
C TYR A 41 -1.46 3.41 -6.88
N LEU A 42 -0.48 4.24 -6.56
CA LEU A 42 0.86 3.75 -6.21
C LEU A 42 0.80 2.87 -4.97
N VAL A 43 0.09 3.30 -3.94
CA VAL A 43 -0.07 2.53 -2.70
C VAL A 43 -0.72 1.18 -2.98
N ILE A 44 -1.81 1.17 -3.75
CA ILE A 44 -2.52 -0.07 -4.09
C ILE A 44 -1.61 -1.01 -4.88
N THR A 45 -0.92 -0.48 -5.89
CA THR A 45 -0.02 -1.27 -6.73
C THR A 45 1.10 -1.87 -5.90
N LEU A 46 1.75 -1.08 -5.05
CA LEU A 46 2.83 -1.57 -4.20
C LEU A 46 2.33 -2.61 -3.21
N SER A 47 1.14 -2.43 -2.66
CA SER A 47 0.55 -3.40 -1.73
C SER A 47 0.31 -4.73 -2.43
N LEU A 48 -0.23 -4.70 -3.64
CA LEU A 48 -0.47 -5.91 -4.43
C LEU A 48 0.84 -6.60 -4.78
N LEU A 49 1.84 -5.85 -5.23
CA LEU A 49 3.15 -6.40 -5.59
C LEU A 49 3.82 -7.04 -4.39
N THR A 50 3.77 -6.39 -3.23
CA THR A 50 4.34 -6.93 -2.00
C THR A 50 3.65 -8.22 -1.59
N THR A 51 2.33 -8.25 -1.65
CA THR A 51 1.54 -9.44 -1.31
C THR A 51 1.88 -10.60 -2.25
N LEU A 52 1.95 -10.33 -3.56
CA LEU A 52 2.30 -11.35 -4.53
C LEU A 52 3.72 -11.88 -4.31
N SER A 53 4.67 -11.00 -3.96
CA SER A 53 6.03 -11.41 -3.63
C SER A 53 6.05 -12.37 -2.45
N PHE A 54 5.29 -12.06 -1.40
CA PHE A 54 5.20 -12.95 -0.24
C PHE A 54 4.53 -14.28 -0.58
N ILE A 55 3.52 -14.27 -1.44
CA ILE A 55 2.87 -15.50 -1.88
C ILE A 55 3.88 -16.40 -2.57
N VAL A 56 4.66 -15.85 -3.50
CA VAL A 56 5.69 -16.61 -4.22
C VAL A 56 6.78 -17.08 -3.26
N TYR A 57 7.20 -16.21 -2.35
CA TYR A 57 8.27 -16.54 -1.41
C TYR A 57 7.86 -17.66 -0.45
N LEU A 58 6.60 -17.64 0.02
CA LEU A 58 6.12 -18.63 0.98
C LEU A 58 5.68 -19.95 0.34
N ASN A 59 5.42 -19.93 -0.94
CA ASN A 59 5.12 -21.14 -1.69
C ASN A 59 6.36 -21.66 -2.38
#